data_9de666fcb672327930c176d72c1992af
#
_entry.id   9de666fcb672327930c176d72c1992af
#
_cell.length_a   1.000
_cell.length_b   1.000
_cell.length_c   1.000
_cell.angle_alpha   90.00
_cell.angle_beta   90.00
_cell.angle_gamma   90.00
#
_symmetry.space_group_name_H-M   'P 1'
#
loop_
_entity.id
_entity.type
_entity.pdbx_description
1 polymer ?
#
loop_
_entity_poly.entity_id
_entity_poly.type
_entity_poly.pdbx_seq_one_letter_code
_entity_poly.pdbx_strand_id
1 'polypeptide(L)'
;MTKFVVIDDINSKENTEKYEKYQKVVFGSTFMNYAMAHWTRKSYTNVKVSLMASGVNPLTVAAMDSGFMFTYAGGSFITGQLGDRFSPVAVVAGGLFGSTICLLLIVFGASTSIIHNAAFCGSWFLTCQLVHGAFQATGGPVNTAIMGNWFSSKGRGLIFGLWTCHQYVGDIAAAIFSGWILHSGYDWRWCITVPALINGIWGFINLWTVPNTPEEAGIITEKSKATVVSPSGEKSEVAEAQPIGFIQAFMLPNVMSYALAFGFFKLVNYAMFFQLPLILTSHFDASTSNVISSLYSVGMMPGGIVCGWVSDLYHGRRACVIATFMGILCPLLLLFAWYMDTIPVIVLLILLAFMGCLVGGPNNIITSAVAADLADDPSIQGNNKALGTVTGIINGSGSVTAAFGQLAIPILFEWGKADGVGYRYVWYFLIACTIAGTSLMSGRIYKELYPNEENDRQPLSAQGAGHYRGYQAVPTQEEKA
;
A
#
# COMPACT_ATOMS: atom_id res chain seq x y z
N MET A 1 -9.65 51.30 -13.28
CA MET A 1 -10.67 50.79 -12.34
C MET A 1 -10.43 49.30 -12.11
N THR A 2 -9.65 48.98 -11.13
CA THR A 2 -9.36 47.59 -10.74
C THR A 2 -10.59 47.06 -10.00
N LYS A 3 -11.32 46.12 -10.59
CA LYS A 3 -12.42 45.44 -9.91
C LYS A 3 -11.80 44.66 -8.74
N PHE A 4 -11.99 45.16 -7.54
CA PHE A 4 -11.84 44.39 -6.33
C PHE A 4 -12.91 43.28 -6.38
N VAL A 5 -12.52 42.07 -6.69
CA VAL A 5 -13.37 40.91 -6.44
C VAL A 5 -13.39 40.74 -4.93
N VAL A 6 -14.52 41.12 -4.33
CA VAL A 6 -14.80 40.89 -2.91
C VAL A 6 -14.72 39.38 -2.67
N ILE A 7 -13.69 38.95 -1.96
CA ILE A 7 -13.49 37.53 -1.57
C ILE A 7 -14.37 37.33 -0.33
N ASP A 8 -15.67 37.27 -0.54
CA ASP A 8 -16.62 37.04 0.51
C ASP A 8 -17.17 35.65 0.42
N ASP A 9 -16.61 34.56 0.40
CA ASP A 9 -17.34 33.34 0.69
C ASP A 9 -16.58 32.03 0.51
N ILE A 10 -15.63 31.78 1.42
CA ILE A 10 -15.24 30.37 1.69
C ILE A 10 -16.47 29.56 2.09
N ASN A 11 -17.40 30.18 2.83
CA ASN A 11 -18.61 29.56 3.36
C ASN A 11 -19.82 29.71 2.42
N SER A 12 -19.63 30.15 1.17
CA SER A 12 -20.73 30.15 0.22
C SER A 12 -21.21 28.72 -0.01
N LYS A 13 -22.50 28.56 -0.08
CA LYS A 13 -23.13 27.28 -0.36
C LYS A 13 -22.58 26.66 -1.66
N GLU A 14 -22.37 27.48 -2.69
CA GLU A 14 -21.80 27.08 -3.97
C GLU A 14 -20.36 26.56 -3.85
N ASN A 15 -19.49 27.24 -3.08
CA ASN A 15 -18.11 26.83 -2.86
C ASN A 15 -18.06 25.51 -2.08
N THR A 16 -18.91 25.35 -1.06
CA THR A 16 -19.01 24.13 -0.26
C THR A 16 -19.50 22.94 -1.07
N GLU A 17 -20.58 23.10 -1.85
CA GLU A 17 -21.12 22.04 -2.71
C GLU A 17 -20.11 21.62 -3.78
N LYS A 18 -19.39 22.58 -4.37
CA LYS A 18 -18.34 22.35 -5.33
C LYS A 18 -17.18 21.57 -4.72
N TYR A 19 -16.75 21.94 -3.50
CA TYR A 19 -15.68 21.27 -2.77
C TYR A 19 -16.05 19.81 -2.45
N GLU A 20 -17.24 19.56 -1.93
CA GLU A 20 -17.72 18.20 -1.64
C GLU A 20 -17.84 17.34 -2.90
N LYS A 21 -18.29 17.92 -4.02
CA LYS A 21 -18.34 17.24 -5.31
C LYS A 21 -16.95 16.78 -5.76
N TYR A 22 -15.98 17.69 -5.73
CA TYR A 22 -14.61 17.35 -6.13
C TYR A 22 -13.93 16.40 -5.16
N GLN A 23 -14.20 16.49 -3.86
CA GLN A 23 -13.71 15.49 -2.90
C GLN A 23 -14.15 14.06 -3.26
N LYS A 24 -15.41 13.88 -3.67
CA LYS A 24 -15.94 12.58 -4.14
C LYS A 24 -15.25 12.14 -5.43
N VAL A 25 -15.03 13.04 -6.37
CA VAL A 25 -14.33 12.75 -7.64
C VAL A 25 -12.87 12.35 -7.35
N VAL A 26 -12.15 13.11 -6.54
CA VAL A 26 -10.76 12.84 -6.19
C VAL A 26 -10.61 11.53 -5.42
N PHE A 27 -11.49 11.29 -4.43
CA PHE A 27 -11.50 10.02 -3.71
C PHE A 27 -11.71 8.84 -4.66
N GLY A 28 -12.75 8.88 -5.48
CA GLY A 28 -13.07 7.81 -6.43
C GLY A 28 -11.97 7.61 -7.47
N SER A 29 -11.41 8.69 -8.01
CA SER A 29 -10.36 8.61 -9.03
C SER A 29 -9.04 8.09 -8.47
N THR A 30 -8.58 8.57 -7.32
CA THR A 30 -7.36 8.07 -6.68
C THR A 30 -7.52 6.64 -6.17
N PHE A 31 -8.72 6.26 -5.71
CA PHE A 31 -9.07 4.88 -5.38
C PHE A 31 -8.94 3.99 -6.62
N MET A 32 -9.53 4.39 -7.75
CA MET A 32 -9.43 3.64 -9.00
C MET A 32 -8.01 3.57 -9.54
N ASN A 33 -7.22 4.66 -9.46
CA ASN A 33 -5.81 4.66 -9.85
C ASN A 33 -5.04 3.51 -9.22
N TYR A 34 -5.20 3.35 -7.91
CA TYR A 34 -4.47 2.34 -7.17
C TYR A 34 -5.09 0.95 -7.32
N ALA A 35 -6.41 0.85 -7.42
CA ALA A 35 -7.09 -0.41 -7.74
C ALA A 35 -6.67 -0.95 -9.11
N MET A 36 -6.56 -0.08 -10.15
CA MET A 36 -6.06 -0.46 -11.46
C MET A 36 -4.59 -0.89 -11.43
N ALA A 37 -3.75 -0.17 -10.68
CA ALA A 37 -2.36 -0.54 -10.47
C ALA A 37 -2.24 -1.95 -9.85
N HIS A 38 -3.06 -2.27 -8.85
CA HIS A 38 -3.11 -3.59 -8.23
C HIS A 38 -3.70 -4.66 -9.15
N TRP A 39 -4.76 -4.34 -9.88
CA TRP A 39 -5.32 -5.26 -10.88
C TRP A 39 -4.26 -5.67 -11.89
N THR A 40 -3.58 -4.70 -12.52
CA THR A 40 -2.54 -4.98 -13.53
C THR A 40 -1.36 -5.77 -12.95
N ARG A 41 -0.91 -5.46 -11.74
CA ARG A 41 0.14 -6.20 -11.02
C ARG A 41 -0.28 -7.65 -10.75
N LYS A 42 -1.49 -7.86 -10.23
CA LYS A 42 -2.00 -9.18 -9.90
C LYS A 42 -2.30 -10.02 -11.15
N SER A 43 -2.69 -9.39 -12.27
CA SER A 43 -2.93 -10.07 -13.55
C SER A 43 -1.71 -10.86 -14.03
N TYR A 44 -0.51 -10.29 -13.94
CA TYR A 44 0.73 -11.02 -14.20
C TYR A 44 0.89 -12.23 -13.26
N THR A 45 0.65 -12.02 -11.97
CA THR A 45 0.76 -13.10 -10.96
C THR A 45 -0.15 -14.28 -11.28
N ASN A 46 -1.38 -14.00 -11.72
CA ASN A 46 -2.40 -15.00 -11.99
C ASN A 46 -2.13 -15.87 -13.23
N VAL A 47 -1.24 -15.44 -14.11
CA VAL A 47 -0.90 -16.16 -15.35
C VAL A 47 0.48 -16.81 -15.34
N LYS A 48 1.19 -16.81 -14.22
CA LYS A 48 2.55 -17.37 -14.12
C LYS A 48 2.63 -18.81 -14.59
N VAL A 49 1.66 -19.65 -14.23
CA VAL A 49 1.58 -21.06 -14.67
C VAL A 49 1.53 -21.13 -16.19
N SER A 50 0.65 -20.36 -16.82
CA SER A 50 0.49 -20.30 -18.26
C SER A 50 1.75 -19.73 -18.95
N LEU A 51 2.39 -18.74 -18.34
CA LEU A 51 3.63 -18.14 -18.83
C LEU A 51 4.78 -19.15 -18.81
N MET A 52 4.91 -19.92 -17.73
CA MET A 52 5.90 -21.00 -17.62
C MET A 52 5.60 -22.14 -18.61
N ALA A 53 4.34 -22.53 -18.75
CA ALA A 53 3.92 -23.52 -19.73
C ALA A 53 4.19 -23.08 -21.18
N SER A 54 4.24 -21.78 -21.45
CA SER A 54 4.60 -21.20 -22.76
C SER A 54 6.12 -21.18 -23.03
N GLY A 55 6.96 -21.56 -22.04
CA GLY A 55 8.42 -21.70 -22.23
C GLY A 55 9.28 -20.74 -21.40
N VAL A 56 8.71 -19.87 -20.56
CA VAL A 56 9.49 -18.99 -19.68
C VAL A 56 9.99 -19.80 -18.46
N ASN A 57 11.30 -19.75 -18.22
CA ASN A 57 11.93 -20.47 -17.12
C ASN A 57 11.40 -20.02 -15.76
N PRO A 58 11.09 -20.94 -14.81
CA PRO A 58 10.63 -20.60 -13.46
C PRO A 58 11.54 -19.63 -12.70
N LEU A 59 12.87 -19.74 -12.88
CA LEU A 59 13.82 -18.82 -12.28
C LEU A 59 13.68 -17.39 -12.84
N THR A 60 13.38 -17.26 -14.14
CA THR A 60 13.08 -15.97 -14.76
C THR A 60 11.83 -15.36 -14.15
N VAL A 61 10.77 -16.14 -13.95
CA VAL A 61 9.52 -15.67 -13.31
C VAL A 61 9.77 -15.19 -11.88
N ALA A 62 10.59 -15.91 -11.12
CA ALA A 62 11.00 -15.49 -9.78
C ALA A 62 11.86 -14.21 -9.79
N ALA A 63 12.78 -14.10 -10.75
CA ALA A 63 13.57 -12.89 -10.95
C ALA A 63 12.71 -11.68 -11.35
N MET A 64 11.63 -11.89 -12.11
CA MET A 64 10.65 -10.87 -12.45
C MET A 64 9.92 -10.34 -11.20
N ASP A 65 9.50 -11.21 -10.26
CA ASP A 65 8.87 -10.81 -9.00
C ASP A 65 9.81 -9.95 -8.15
N SER A 66 11.04 -10.41 -7.97
CA SER A 66 12.07 -9.71 -7.20
C SER A 66 12.46 -8.39 -7.84
N GLY A 67 12.71 -8.43 -9.15
CA GLY A 67 13.08 -7.26 -9.94
C GLY A 67 12.02 -6.17 -9.88
N PHE A 68 10.74 -6.55 -10.02
CA PHE A 68 9.62 -5.66 -9.83
C PHE A 68 9.66 -4.99 -8.45
N MET A 69 9.84 -5.76 -7.38
CA MET A 69 9.86 -5.23 -6.01
C MET A 69 11.06 -4.31 -5.76
N PHE A 70 12.24 -4.60 -6.31
CA PHE A 70 13.42 -3.73 -6.20
C PHE A 70 13.20 -2.38 -6.88
N THR A 71 12.71 -2.38 -8.12
CA THR A 71 12.46 -1.13 -8.85
C THR A 71 11.27 -0.37 -8.29
N TYR A 72 10.25 -1.05 -7.79
CA TYR A 72 9.15 -0.45 -7.07
C TYR A 72 9.63 0.24 -5.77
N ALA A 73 10.51 -0.41 -5.01
CA ALA A 73 11.08 0.18 -3.80
C ALA A 73 11.89 1.44 -4.10
N GLY A 74 12.86 1.35 -5.03
CA GLY A 74 13.67 2.49 -5.46
C GLY A 74 12.83 3.61 -6.06
N GLY A 75 11.88 3.25 -6.91
CA GLY A 75 10.95 4.20 -7.53
C GLY A 75 10.11 4.94 -6.51
N SER A 76 9.66 4.28 -5.43
CA SER A 76 8.82 4.91 -4.39
C SER A 76 9.53 6.09 -3.69
N PHE A 77 10.86 6.03 -3.52
CA PHE A 77 11.64 7.15 -2.96
C PHE A 77 11.72 8.34 -3.93
N ILE A 78 11.78 8.06 -5.24
CA ILE A 78 11.92 9.09 -6.29
C ILE A 78 10.57 9.72 -6.61
N THR A 79 9.51 8.93 -6.68
CA THR A 79 8.19 9.38 -7.16
C THR A 79 7.51 10.34 -6.19
N GLY A 80 7.78 10.25 -4.87
CA GLY A 80 7.36 11.27 -3.92
C GLY A 80 7.89 12.66 -4.29
N GLN A 81 9.18 12.77 -4.61
CA GLN A 81 9.81 14.02 -5.03
C GLN A 81 9.33 14.48 -6.42
N LEU A 82 9.01 13.56 -7.32
CA LEU A 82 8.43 13.90 -8.62
C LEU A 82 7.04 14.52 -8.47
N GLY A 83 6.21 13.99 -7.57
CA GLY A 83 4.89 14.56 -7.24
C GLY A 83 4.97 15.97 -6.65
N ASP A 84 6.06 16.31 -5.95
CA ASP A 84 6.30 17.65 -5.41
C ASP A 84 6.77 18.66 -6.47
N ARG A 85 7.42 18.19 -7.55
CA ARG A 85 8.00 19.03 -8.60
C ARG A 85 7.13 19.17 -9.84
N PHE A 86 6.32 18.17 -10.12
CA PHE A 86 5.44 18.12 -11.30
C PHE A 86 3.99 17.96 -10.84
N SER A 87 3.05 18.09 -11.78
CA SER A 87 1.65 17.80 -11.50
C SER A 87 1.50 16.36 -10.98
N PRO A 88 1.06 16.13 -9.73
CA PRO A 88 0.85 14.80 -9.19
C PRO A 88 -0.02 13.92 -10.07
N VAL A 89 -1.12 14.48 -10.61
CA VAL A 89 -2.01 13.74 -11.51
C VAL A 89 -1.30 13.29 -12.79
N ALA A 90 -0.44 14.14 -13.37
CA ALA A 90 0.33 13.79 -14.56
C ALA A 90 1.37 12.69 -14.26
N VAL A 91 1.99 12.71 -13.08
CA VAL A 91 2.93 11.67 -12.63
C VAL A 91 2.21 10.32 -12.48
N VAL A 92 1.03 10.31 -11.84
CA VAL A 92 0.21 9.09 -11.72
C VAL A 92 -0.19 8.56 -13.10
N ALA A 93 -0.70 9.42 -13.97
CA ALA A 93 -1.10 9.03 -15.32
C ALA A 93 0.08 8.46 -16.13
N GLY A 94 1.27 9.07 -16.03
CA GLY A 94 2.49 8.56 -16.62
C GLY A 94 2.86 7.16 -16.10
N GLY A 95 2.67 6.91 -14.81
CA GLY A 95 2.84 5.59 -14.21
C GLY A 95 1.86 4.56 -14.75
N LEU A 96 0.57 4.92 -14.90
CA LEU A 96 -0.45 4.04 -15.46
C LEU A 96 -0.15 3.72 -16.95
N PHE A 97 0.24 4.71 -17.75
CA PHE A 97 0.65 4.50 -19.16
C PHE A 97 1.88 3.62 -19.27
N GLY A 98 2.93 3.91 -18.49
CA GLY A 98 4.15 3.11 -18.49
C GLY A 98 3.90 1.66 -18.08
N SER A 99 3.06 1.45 -17.07
CA SER A 99 2.61 0.09 -16.65
C SER A 99 1.88 -0.62 -17.80
N THR A 100 0.98 0.08 -18.49
CA THR A 100 0.26 -0.47 -19.66
C THR A 100 1.22 -0.94 -20.74
N ILE A 101 2.18 -0.10 -21.12
CA ILE A 101 3.18 -0.42 -22.15
C ILE A 101 3.99 -1.65 -21.74
N CYS A 102 4.48 -1.70 -20.50
CA CYS A 102 5.28 -2.83 -20.01
C CYS A 102 4.51 -4.16 -20.07
N LEU A 103 3.24 -4.15 -19.67
CA LEU A 103 2.40 -5.34 -19.70
C LEU A 103 2.09 -5.80 -21.13
N LEU A 104 1.81 -4.88 -22.05
CA LEU A 104 1.62 -5.19 -23.46
C LEU A 104 2.91 -5.74 -24.09
N LEU A 105 4.10 -5.26 -23.68
CA LEU A 105 5.38 -5.81 -24.10
C LEU A 105 5.61 -7.23 -23.56
N ILE A 106 5.14 -7.55 -22.36
CA ILE A 106 5.16 -8.93 -21.83
C ILE A 106 4.29 -9.83 -22.73
N VAL A 107 3.06 -9.40 -23.05
CA VAL A 107 2.15 -10.15 -23.94
C VAL A 107 2.77 -10.29 -25.35
N PHE A 108 3.37 -9.24 -25.89
CA PHE A 108 4.08 -9.27 -27.17
C PHE A 108 5.22 -10.29 -27.16
N GLY A 109 6.08 -10.27 -26.14
CA GLY A 109 7.16 -11.25 -26.00
C GLY A 109 6.67 -12.70 -25.96
N ALA A 110 5.56 -12.93 -25.24
CA ALA A 110 4.91 -14.24 -25.15
C ALA A 110 4.19 -14.68 -26.43
N SER A 111 3.92 -13.77 -27.36
CA SER A 111 3.21 -14.02 -28.61
C SER A 111 4.15 -14.13 -29.83
N THR A 112 5.44 -13.93 -29.63
CA THR A 112 6.46 -13.86 -30.68
C THR A 112 7.56 -14.92 -30.48
N SER A 113 8.50 -14.99 -31.41
CA SER A 113 9.68 -15.86 -31.31
C SER A 113 10.62 -15.53 -30.14
N ILE A 114 10.41 -14.42 -29.44
CA ILE A 114 11.18 -14.03 -28.23
C ILE A 114 11.11 -15.12 -27.18
N ILE A 115 9.92 -15.71 -26.95
CA ILE A 115 9.72 -16.74 -25.93
C ILE A 115 10.52 -18.01 -26.19
N HIS A 116 10.83 -18.30 -27.45
CA HIS A 116 11.59 -19.48 -27.88
C HIS A 116 13.10 -19.21 -27.97
N ASN A 117 13.52 -17.96 -27.83
CA ASN A 117 14.96 -17.61 -27.88
C ASN A 117 15.52 -17.64 -26.43
N ALA A 118 16.20 -18.74 -26.09
CA ALA A 118 16.73 -18.95 -24.74
C ALA A 118 17.68 -17.85 -24.25
N ALA A 119 18.44 -17.20 -25.16
CA ALA A 119 19.34 -16.12 -24.80
C ALA A 119 18.63 -14.78 -24.51
N PHE A 120 17.49 -14.55 -25.13
CA PHE A 120 16.80 -13.25 -25.07
C PHE A 120 15.52 -13.26 -24.22
N CYS A 121 14.87 -14.41 -24.11
CA CYS A 121 13.61 -14.58 -23.36
C CYS A 121 13.72 -14.03 -21.92
N GLY A 122 14.69 -14.52 -21.15
CA GLY A 122 14.84 -14.12 -19.74
C GLY A 122 15.09 -12.63 -19.57
N SER A 123 15.98 -12.04 -20.40
CA SER A 123 16.29 -10.61 -20.33
C SER A 123 15.11 -9.74 -20.75
N TRP A 124 14.32 -10.15 -21.75
CA TRP A 124 13.13 -9.43 -22.19
C TRP A 124 12.08 -9.32 -21.05
N PHE A 125 11.66 -10.46 -20.53
CA PHE A 125 10.62 -10.51 -19.51
C PHE A 125 11.05 -9.82 -18.21
N LEU A 126 12.32 -10.03 -17.80
CA LEU A 126 12.87 -9.36 -16.62
C LEU A 126 12.93 -7.84 -16.81
N THR A 127 13.40 -7.35 -17.95
CA THR A 127 13.47 -5.90 -18.23
C THR A 127 12.08 -5.27 -18.23
N CYS A 128 11.09 -5.90 -18.88
CA CYS A 128 9.71 -5.41 -18.85
C CYS A 128 9.19 -5.28 -17.42
N GLN A 129 9.48 -6.24 -16.55
CA GLN A 129 8.97 -6.25 -15.19
C GLN A 129 9.75 -5.28 -14.27
N LEU A 130 11.06 -5.09 -14.48
CA LEU A 130 11.83 -4.04 -13.80
C LEU A 130 11.28 -2.65 -14.10
N VAL A 131 11.04 -2.35 -15.37
CA VAL A 131 10.48 -1.05 -15.78
C VAL A 131 9.04 -0.90 -15.30
N HIS A 132 8.24 -1.97 -15.32
CA HIS A 132 6.90 -2.00 -14.78
C HIS A 132 6.88 -1.63 -13.28
N GLY A 133 7.80 -2.20 -12.48
CA GLY A 133 7.93 -1.87 -11.06
C GLY A 133 8.21 -0.38 -10.80
N ALA A 134 9.08 0.22 -11.62
CA ALA A 134 9.39 1.65 -11.50
C ALA A 134 8.17 2.54 -11.81
N PHE A 135 7.38 2.23 -12.85
CA PHE A 135 6.14 2.95 -13.15
C PHE A 135 5.06 2.74 -12.08
N GLN A 136 4.92 1.53 -11.57
CA GLN A 136 3.96 1.22 -10.50
C GLN A 136 4.26 1.96 -9.19
N ALA A 137 5.52 2.36 -8.96
CA ALA A 137 5.92 3.10 -7.77
C ALA A 137 5.27 4.49 -7.65
N THR A 138 4.77 5.07 -8.76
CA THR A 138 4.03 6.33 -8.73
C THR A 138 2.70 6.21 -7.98
N GLY A 139 2.13 5.01 -7.90
CA GLY A 139 0.78 4.77 -7.37
C GLY A 139 0.61 5.18 -5.91
N GLY A 140 1.48 4.74 -5.00
CA GLY A 140 1.35 4.98 -3.56
C GLY A 140 1.57 6.44 -3.15
N PRO A 141 2.82 6.93 -3.21
CA PRO A 141 3.17 8.25 -2.67
C PRO A 141 2.38 9.39 -3.32
N VAL A 142 2.22 9.35 -4.64
CA VAL A 142 1.63 10.48 -5.39
C VAL A 142 0.11 10.54 -5.21
N ASN A 143 -0.61 9.41 -5.24
CA ASN A 143 -2.05 9.42 -4.92
C ASN A 143 -2.31 9.84 -3.46
N THR A 144 -1.43 9.47 -2.53
CA THR A 144 -1.51 9.94 -1.14
C THR A 144 -1.33 11.46 -1.05
N ALA A 145 -0.41 12.04 -1.84
CA ALA A 145 -0.22 13.47 -1.91
C ALA A 145 -1.47 14.20 -2.47
N ILE A 146 -2.07 13.67 -3.56
CA ILE A 146 -3.35 14.20 -4.09
C ILE A 146 -4.43 14.17 -3.01
N MET A 147 -4.63 13.02 -2.34
CA MET A 147 -5.58 12.89 -1.24
C MET A 147 -5.30 13.88 -0.11
N GLY A 148 -4.02 14.10 0.22
CA GLY A 148 -3.59 15.06 1.23
C GLY A 148 -3.96 16.50 0.93
N ASN A 149 -4.00 16.88 -0.36
CA ASN A 149 -4.40 18.22 -0.80
C ASN A 149 -5.92 18.46 -0.65
N TRP A 150 -6.73 17.40 -0.72
CA TRP A 150 -8.19 17.49 -0.77
C TRP A 150 -8.87 17.15 0.57
N PHE A 151 -8.20 16.43 1.47
CA PHE A 151 -8.78 15.99 2.73
C PHE A 151 -7.97 16.54 3.91
N SER A 152 -8.62 17.34 4.76
CA SER A 152 -8.01 17.94 5.95
C SER A 152 -7.61 16.87 6.97
N SER A 153 -6.78 17.23 7.95
CA SER A 153 -6.34 16.32 9.01
C SER A 153 -7.49 15.82 9.92
N LYS A 154 -8.58 16.60 10.05
CA LYS A 154 -9.77 16.18 10.80
C LYS A 154 -10.56 15.12 10.03
N GLY A 155 -10.78 13.95 10.63
CA GLY A 155 -11.53 12.84 10.01
C GLY A 155 -10.76 12.04 8.95
N ARG A 156 -9.50 12.38 8.71
CA ARG A 156 -8.65 11.74 7.70
C ARG A 156 -8.49 10.23 7.92
N GLY A 157 -8.50 9.76 9.18
CA GLY A 157 -8.28 8.35 9.52
C GLY A 157 -9.29 7.41 8.87
N LEU A 158 -10.59 7.67 9.01
CA LEU A 158 -11.63 6.84 8.41
C LEU A 158 -11.59 6.88 6.87
N ILE A 159 -11.44 8.09 6.30
CA ILE A 159 -11.41 8.30 4.85
C ILE A 159 -10.22 7.56 4.23
N PHE A 160 -9.02 7.70 4.81
CA PHE A 160 -7.83 7.00 4.33
C PHE A 160 -7.90 5.49 4.62
N GLY A 161 -8.49 5.07 5.74
CA GLY A 161 -8.75 3.66 6.04
C GLY A 161 -9.63 2.98 4.97
N LEU A 162 -10.73 3.63 4.57
CA LEU A 162 -11.58 3.16 3.48
C LEU A 162 -10.86 3.24 2.12
N TRP A 163 -10.11 4.31 1.91
CA TRP A 163 -9.36 4.50 0.67
C TRP A 163 -8.32 3.40 0.46
N THR A 164 -7.59 2.96 1.47
CA THR A 164 -6.58 1.90 1.35
C THR A 164 -7.15 0.54 0.95
N CYS A 165 -8.47 0.34 1.01
CA CYS A 165 -9.11 -0.88 0.50
C CYS A 165 -8.97 -1.04 -1.03
N HIS A 166 -8.61 0.02 -1.78
CA HIS A 166 -8.40 -0.02 -3.24
C HIS A 166 -7.47 -1.15 -3.68
N GLN A 167 -6.38 -1.42 -2.94
CA GLN A 167 -5.43 -2.48 -3.28
C GLN A 167 -6.11 -3.86 -3.29
N TYR A 168 -6.93 -4.15 -2.30
CA TYR A 168 -7.63 -5.43 -2.19
C TYR A 168 -8.72 -5.57 -3.24
N VAL A 169 -9.44 -4.48 -3.53
CA VAL A 169 -10.44 -4.45 -4.62
C VAL A 169 -9.77 -4.76 -5.96
N GLY A 170 -8.60 -4.18 -6.25
CA GLY A 170 -7.82 -4.48 -7.45
C GLY A 170 -7.36 -5.93 -7.52
N ASP A 171 -6.86 -6.48 -6.40
CA ASP A 171 -6.39 -7.86 -6.32
C ASP A 171 -7.54 -8.87 -6.53
N ILE A 172 -8.69 -8.62 -5.91
CA ILE A 172 -9.90 -9.46 -6.04
C ILE A 172 -10.42 -9.40 -7.48
N ALA A 173 -10.52 -8.21 -8.06
CA ALA A 173 -10.95 -8.03 -9.45
C ALA A 173 -10.03 -8.79 -10.42
N ALA A 174 -8.71 -8.71 -10.21
CA ALA A 174 -7.74 -9.45 -11.01
C ALA A 174 -7.94 -10.97 -10.91
N ALA A 175 -8.14 -11.48 -9.71
CA ALA A 175 -8.29 -12.91 -9.47
C ALA A 175 -9.59 -13.47 -10.11
N ILE A 176 -10.71 -12.77 -9.91
CA ILE A 176 -12.00 -13.15 -10.49
C ILE A 176 -11.96 -13.06 -12.01
N PHE A 177 -11.44 -11.96 -12.56
CA PHE A 177 -11.35 -11.76 -14.01
C PHE A 177 -10.44 -12.80 -14.66
N SER A 178 -9.25 -13.04 -14.12
CA SER A 178 -8.33 -14.05 -14.66
C SER A 178 -8.92 -15.46 -14.55
N GLY A 179 -9.57 -15.77 -13.42
CA GLY A 179 -10.29 -17.03 -13.25
C GLY A 179 -11.37 -17.24 -14.31
N TRP A 180 -12.18 -16.20 -14.56
CA TRP A 180 -13.24 -16.26 -15.59
C TRP A 180 -12.67 -16.46 -17.00
N ILE A 181 -11.62 -15.71 -17.39
CA ILE A 181 -10.96 -15.86 -18.70
C ILE A 181 -10.45 -17.29 -18.90
N LEU A 182 -9.72 -17.82 -17.91
CA LEU A 182 -9.14 -19.17 -18.00
C LEU A 182 -10.21 -20.26 -17.99
N HIS A 183 -11.25 -20.13 -17.17
CA HIS A 183 -12.38 -21.07 -17.11
C HIS A 183 -13.16 -21.11 -18.44
N SER A 184 -13.31 -19.96 -19.09
CA SER A 184 -14.02 -19.84 -20.38
C SER A 184 -13.20 -20.35 -21.58
N GLY A 185 -11.97 -20.84 -21.36
CA GLY A 185 -11.09 -21.35 -22.40
C GLY A 185 -10.45 -20.28 -23.30
N TYR A 186 -10.53 -19.01 -22.91
CA TYR A 186 -9.84 -17.95 -23.62
C TYR A 186 -8.32 -18.00 -23.37
N ASP A 187 -7.56 -17.43 -24.31
CA ASP A 187 -6.11 -17.33 -24.19
C ASP A 187 -5.75 -16.51 -22.93
N TRP A 188 -4.82 -17.02 -22.12
CA TRP A 188 -4.35 -16.38 -20.88
C TRP A 188 -3.80 -14.97 -21.07
N ARG A 189 -3.34 -14.63 -22.29
CA ARG A 189 -2.85 -13.29 -22.62
C ARG A 189 -3.92 -12.21 -22.41
N TRP A 190 -5.19 -12.56 -22.53
CA TRP A 190 -6.30 -11.65 -22.23
C TRP A 190 -6.37 -11.25 -20.76
N CYS A 191 -5.90 -12.11 -19.85
CA CYS A 191 -5.81 -11.76 -18.42
C CYS A 191 -4.90 -10.56 -18.16
N ILE A 192 -3.91 -10.31 -19.03
CA ILE A 192 -3.01 -9.14 -18.95
C ILE A 192 -3.49 -8.02 -19.87
N THR A 193 -3.85 -8.35 -21.11
CA THR A 193 -4.16 -7.35 -22.16
C THR A 193 -5.32 -6.46 -21.77
N VAL A 194 -6.43 -7.04 -21.32
CA VAL A 194 -7.65 -6.28 -21.00
C VAL A 194 -7.42 -5.33 -19.83
N PRO A 195 -6.90 -5.77 -18.66
CA PRO A 195 -6.58 -4.85 -17.57
C PRO A 195 -5.56 -3.77 -17.96
N ALA A 196 -4.55 -4.12 -18.76
CA ALA A 196 -3.55 -3.15 -19.23
C ALA A 196 -4.20 -2.04 -20.08
N LEU A 197 -5.08 -2.39 -21.01
CA LEU A 197 -5.79 -1.40 -21.84
C LEU A 197 -6.72 -0.53 -21.01
N ILE A 198 -7.49 -1.12 -20.09
CA ILE A 198 -8.38 -0.38 -19.18
C ILE A 198 -7.55 0.58 -18.31
N ASN A 199 -6.39 0.14 -17.81
CA ASN A 199 -5.48 0.95 -17.02
C ASN A 199 -4.96 2.16 -17.81
N GLY A 200 -4.59 1.98 -19.08
CA GLY A 200 -4.16 3.07 -19.96
C GLY A 200 -5.29 4.06 -20.25
N ILE A 201 -6.49 3.57 -20.59
CA ILE A 201 -7.69 4.42 -20.82
C ILE A 201 -8.00 5.21 -19.54
N TRP A 202 -7.95 4.56 -18.37
CA TRP A 202 -8.16 5.22 -17.09
C TRP A 202 -7.12 6.30 -16.81
N GLY A 203 -5.86 6.05 -17.11
CA GLY A 203 -4.78 7.05 -17.01
C GLY A 203 -5.08 8.30 -17.84
N PHE A 204 -5.65 8.14 -19.05
CA PHE A 204 -6.07 9.24 -19.89
C PHE A 204 -7.26 10.02 -19.28
N ILE A 205 -8.30 9.30 -18.83
CA ILE A 205 -9.46 9.91 -18.17
C ILE A 205 -9.01 10.72 -16.94
N ASN A 206 -8.08 10.18 -16.16
CA ASN A 206 -7.59 10.80 -14.92
C ASN A 206 -6.97 12.18 -15.17
N LEU A 207 -6.24 12.38 -16.27
CA LEU A 207 -5.65 13.68 -16.65
C LEU A 207 -6.68 14.79 -16.84
N TRP A 208 -7.92 14.45 -17.22
CA TRP A 208 -8.96 15.41 -17.51
C TRP A 208 -9.98 15.60 -16.39
N THR A 209 -10.04 14.66 -15.45
CA THR A 209 -11.09 14.63 -14.43
C THR A 209 -10.62 15.07 -13.05
N VAL A 210 -9.33 14.95 -12.74
CA VAL A 210 -8.80 15.15 -11.39
C VAL A 210 -7.93 16.41 -11.34
N PRO A 211 -8.35 17.46 -10.62
CA PRO A 211 -7.47 18.58 -10.32
C PRO A 211 -6.51 18.22 -9.17
N ASN A 212 -5.28 18.73 -9.23
CA ASN A 212 -4.26 18.44 -8.20
C ASN A 212 -4.63 19.06 -6.85
N THR A 213 -5.23 20.25 -6.85
CA THR A 213 -5.58 20.99 -5.63
C THR A 213 -6.97 21.62 -5.76
N PRO A 214 -7.60 21.99 -4.63
CA PRO A 214 -8.87 22.70 -4.65
C PRO A 214 -8.80 24.04 -5.43
N GLU A 215 -7.67 24.73 -5.35
CA GLU A 215 -7.45 26.01 -6.03
C GLU A 215 -7.48 25.86 -7.55
N GLU A 216 -6.89 24.78 -8.09
CA GLU A 216 -6.97 24.46 -9.53
C GLU A 216 -8.41 24.23 -10.00
N ALA A 217 -9.26 23.70 -9.12
CA ALA A 217 -10.68 23.57 -9.39
C ALA A 217 -11.46 24.89 -9.23
N GLY A 218 -10.79 25.99 -8.90
CA GLY A 218 -11.42 27.29 -8.63
C GLY A 218 -12.22 27.30 -7.33
N ILE A 219 -11.79 26.55 -6.32
CA ILE A 219 -12.38 26.50 -4.98
C ILE A 219 -11.54 27.40 -4.06
N ILE A 220 -12.22 28.24 -3.30
CA ILE A 220 -11.58 29.16 -2.36
C ILE A 220 -11.30 28.42 -1.07
N THR A 221 -10.03 28.36 -0.66
CA THR A 221 -9.58 27.74 0.59
C THR A 221 -8.97 28.77 1.54
N GLU A 222 -8.77 28.39 2.82
CA GLU A 222 -8.05 29.27 3.77
C GLU A 222 -6.62 29.58 3.31
N LYS A 223 -5.97 28.66 2.60
CA LYS A 223 -4.67 28.89 1.96
C LYS A 223 -4.72 29.99 0.91
N SER A 224 -5.77 30.01 0.09
CA SER A 224 -5.95 31.06 -0.93
C SER A 224 -6.12 32.45 -0.30
N LYS A 225 -6.79 32.54 0.87
CA LYS A 225 -6.96 33.81 1.60
C LYS A 225 -5.63 34.30 2.21
N ALA A 226 -4.85 33.43 2.78
CA ALA A 226 -3.56 33.80 3.39
C ALA A 226 -2.59 34.40 2.36
N THR A 227 -2.70 34.04 1.10
CA THR A 227 -1.88 34.59 0.01
C THR A 227 -2.37 35.96 -0.48
N VAL A 228 -3.63 36.33 -0.21
CA VAL A 228 -4.28 37.58 -0.73
C VAL A 228 -4.29 38.71 0.30
N VAL A 229 -4.15 38.43 1.58
CA VAL A 229 -4.34 39.41 2.69
C VAL A 229 -3.02 39.91 3.23
N SER A 230 -2.11 40.41 2.43
CA SER A 230 -1.04 41.28 2.91
C SER A 230 -1.12 42.65 2.22
N PRO A 231 -1.67 43.69 2.86
CA PRO A 231 -1.70 45.05 2.31
C PRO A 231 -0.32 45.72 2.25
N SER A 232 0.72 45.10 2.79
CA SER A 232 2.06 45.67 2.95
C SER A 232 3.08 45.21 1.91
N GLY A 233 2.69 44.40 0.91
CA GLY A 233 3.64 43.98 -0.14
C GLY A 233 4.77 43.04 0.34
N GLU A 234 4.88 42.77 1.63
CA GLU A 234 5.75 41.76 2.15
C GLU A 234 5.02 40.41 2.10
N LYS A 235 5.51 39.52 1.25
CA LYS A 235 5.19 38.10 1.33
C LYS A 235 5.74 37.59 2.65
N SER A 236 4.94 37.66 3.71
CA SER A 236 5.22 36.82 4.87
C SER A 236 4.88 35.39 4.41
N GLU A 237 5.85 34.73 3.81
CA GLU A 237 5.87 33.29 3.71
C GLU A 237 5.73 32.81 5.16
N VAL A 238 4.53 32.32 5.51
CA VAL A 238 4.41 31.43 6.67
C VAL A 238 5.46 30.37 6.41
N ALA A 239 6.54 30.35 7.20
CA ALA A 239 7.67 29.48 6.98
C ALA A 239 7.12 28.06 6.82
N GLU A 240 7.05 27.57 5.59
CA GLU A 240 6.65 26.20 5.34
C GLU A 240 7.61 25.31 6.11
N ALA A 241 7.10 24.49 7.02
CA ALA A 241 7.92 23.53 7.75
C ALA A 241 8.81 22.78 6.75
N GLN A 242 10.11 22.90 6.89
CA GLN A 242 11.08 22.24 6.02
C GLN A 242 10.88 20.73 6.15
N PRO A 243 10.86 19.98 5.03
CA PRO A 243 10.76 18.52 5.09
C PRO A 243 11.88 17.96 5.96
N ILE A 244 11.54 17.04 6.84
CA ILE A 244 12.58 16.34 7.63
C ILE A 244 13.51 15.58 6.67
N GLY A 245 14.84 15.68 6.91
CA GLY A 245 15.81 14.95 6.11
C GLY A 245 15.62 13.43 6.26
N PHE A 246 15.85 12.67 5.17
CA PHE A 246 15.69 11.20 5.18
C PHE A 246 16.48 10.54 6.32
N ILE A 247 17.76 10.93 6.52
CA ILE A 247 18.62 10.40 7.59
C ILE A 247 18.05 10.75 8.96
N GLN A 248 17.57 11.96 9.13
CA GLN A 248 16.97 12.41 10.39
C GLN A 248 15.71 11.62 10.72
N ALA A 249 14.82 11.39 9.74
CA ALA A 249 13.61 10.58 9.92
C ALA A 249 13.96 9.11 10.24
N PHE A 250 15.01 8.58 9.61
CA PHE A 250 15.49 7.23 9.84
C PHE A 250 16.05 7.03 11.25
N MET A 251 16.63 8.09 11.84
CA MET A 251 17.18 8.09 13.19
C MET A 251 16.14 8.37 14.28
N LEU A 252 14.89 8.64 13.93
CA LEU A 252 13.82 8.80 14.91
C LEU A 252 13.64 7.52 15.75
N PRO A 253 13.29 7.65 17.03
CA PRO A 253 13.06 6.53 17.91
C PRO A 253 12.04 5.54 17.31
N ASN A 254 12.37 4.26 17.32
CA ASN A 254 11.57 3.14 16.84
C ASN A 254 11.30 3.08 15.33
N VAL A 255 11.59 4.08 14.50
CA VAL A 255 11.40 4.03 13.04
C VAL A 255 12.15 2.84 12.45
N MET A 256 13.41 2.64 12.82
CA MET A 256 14.22 1.52 12.34
C MET A 256 13.63 0.16 12.72
N SER A 257 13.23 -0.02 13.99
CA SER A 257 12.69 -1.30 14.45
C SER A 257 11.38 -1.66 13.75
N TYR A 258 10.49 -0.68 13.56
CA TYR A 258 9.26 -0.90 12.79
C TYR A 258 9.52 -1.10 11.30
N ALA A 259 10.48 -0.38 10.69
CA ALA A 259 10.83 -0.53 9.28
C ALA A 259 11.39 -1.92 8.98
N LEU A 260 12.29 -2.42 9.83
CA LEU A 260 12.87 -3.76 9.69
C LEU A 260 11.84 -4.86 9.98
N ALA A 261 11.04 -4.72 11.04
CA ALA A 261 9.96 -5.66 11.35
C ALA A 261 8.96 -5.72 10.20
N PHE A 262 8.54 -4.57 9.70
CA PHE A 262 7.64 -4.47 8.55
C PHE A 262 8.24 -5.11 7.30
N GLY A 263 9.56 -5.06 7.12
CA GLY A 263 10.26 -5.74 6.05
C GLY A 263 9.92 -7.24 6.00
N PHE A 264 9.99 -7.92 7.14
CA PHE A 264 9.64 -9.32 7.26
C PHE A 264 8.14 -9.59 7.09
N PHE A 265 7.27 -8.76 7.67
CA PHE A 265 5.82 -8.91 7.52
C PHE A 265 5.36 -8.67 6.08
N LYS A 266 5.95 -7.68 5.42
CA LYS A 266 5.71 -7.41 4.01
C LYS A 266 6.21 -8.52 3.11
N LEU A 267 7.33 -9.16 3.45
CA LEU A 267 7.83 -10.35 2.76
C LEU A 267 6.79 -11.48 2.82
N VAL A 268 6.24 -11.77 4.01
CA VAL A 268 5.17 -12.77 4.17
C VAL A 268 3.95 -12.39 3.32
N ASN A 269 3.51 -11.14 3.37
CA ASN A 269 2.39 -10.66 2.57
C ASN A 269 2.64 -10.83 1.07
N TYR A 270 3.79 -10.41 0.57
CA TYR A 270 4.10 -10.50 -0.86
C TYR A 270 4.42 -11.94 -1.32
N ALA A 271 4.90 -12.80 -0.42
CA ALA A 271 4.97 -14.23 -0.70
C ALA A 271 3.57 -14.79 -1.01
N MET A 272 2.57 -14.46 -0.19
CA MET A 272 1.19 -14.85 -0.46
C MET A 272 0.65 -14.18 -1.73
N PHE A 273 0.92 -12.91 -1.92
CA PHE A 273 0.47 -12.17 -3.10
C PHE A 273 0.97 -12.82 -4.41
N PHE A 274 2.27 -13.13 -4.49
CA PHE A 274 2.90 -13.63 -5.72
C PHE A 274 2.82 -15.15 -5.88
N GLN A 275 2.79 -15.91 -4.80
CA GLN A 275 2.94 -17.36 -4.87
C GLN A 275 1.66 -18.14 -4.55
N LEU A 276 0.70 -17.55 -3.82
CA LEU A 276 -0.50 -18.28 -3.41
C LEU A 276 -1.28 -18.89 -4.59
N PRO A 277 -1.54 -18.15 -5.71
CA PRO A 277 -2.19 -18.77 -6.86
C PRO A 277 -1.42 -19.95 -7.41
N LEU A 278 -0.08 -19.86 -7.45
CA LEU A 278 0.80 -20.94 -7.93
C LEU A 278 0.80 -22.14 -6.95
N ILE A 279 0.86 -21.88 -5.65
CA ILE A 279 0.80 -22.93 -4.63
C ILE A 279 -0.51 -23.71 -4.75
N LEU A 280 -1.63 -23.04 -4.96
CA LEU A 280 -2.95 -23.66 -5.08
C LEU A 280 -3.09 -24.53 -6.33
N THR A 281 -2.26 -24.34 -7.38
CA THR A 281 -2.33 -25.20 -8.59
C THR A 281 -1.85 -26.63 -8.35
N SER A 282 -1.26 -26.92 -7.20
CA SER A 282 -1.01 -28.32 -6.78
C SER A 282 -2.31 -29.08 -6.43
N HIS A 283 -3.41 -28.37 -6.16
CA HIS A 283 -4.71 -28.95 -5.74
C HIS A 283 -5.87 -28.60 -6.66
N PHE A 284 -5.79 -27.50 -7.37
CA PHE A 284 -6.86 -26.96 -8.21
C PHE A 284 -6.30 -26.56 -9.57
N ASP A 285 -7.18 -26.47 -10.58
CA ASP A 285 -6.83 -25.85 -11.86
C ASP A 285 -6.47 -24.35 -11.68
N ALA A 286 -5.81 -23.76 -12.68
CA ALA A 286 -5.35 -22.39 -12.62
C ALA A 286 -6.48 -21.36 -12.44
N SER A 287 -7.68 -21.62 -13.01
CA SER A 287 -8.86 -20.77 -12.85
C SER A 287 -9.32 -20.74 -11.40
N THR A 288 -9.58 -21.91 -10.84
CA THR A 288 -10.03 -22.10 -9.46
C THR A 288 -8.99 -21.59 -8.45
N SER A 289 -7.70 -21.85 -8.70
CA SER A 289 -6.59 -21.36 -7.87
C SER A 289 -6.57 -19.82 -7.78
N ASN A 290 -6.81 -19.14 -8.90
CA ASN A 290 -6.88 -17.68 -8.91
C ASN A 290 -8.04 -17.15 -8.07
N VAL A 291 -9.25 -17.73 -8.25
CA VAL A 291 -10.43 -17.31 -7.48
C VAL A 291 -10.24 -17.59 -5.99
N ILE A 292 -9.77 -18.78 -5.61
CA ILE A 292 -9.54 -19.15 -4.20
C ILE A 292 -8.50 -18.20 -3.57
N SER A 293 -7.43 -17.85 -4.30
CA SER A 293 -6.40 -16.94 -3.80
C SER A 293 -6.94 -15.54 -3.44
N SER A 294 -8.06 -15.11 -4.04
CA SER A 294 -8.69 -13.83 -3.73
C SER A 294 -9.24 -13.77 -2.31
N LEU A 295 -9.56 -14.91 -1.68
CA LEU A 295 -10.03 -14.95 -0.29
C LEU A 295 -9.00 -14.44 0.70
N TYR A 296 -7.72 -14.60 0.40
CA TYR A 296 -6.65 -13.95 1.16
C TYR A 296 -6.79 -12.42 1.15
N SER A 297 -7.01 -11.83 -0.02
CA SER A 297 -7.23 -10.38 -0.16
C SER A 297 -8.56 -9.92 0.47
N VAL A 298 -9.62 -10.73 0.37
CA VAL A 298 -10.89 -10.49 1.08
C VAL A 298 -10.67 -10.43 2.59
N GLY A 299 -9.87 -11.34 3.14
CA GLY A 299 -9.52 -11.35 4.57
C GLY A 299 -8.68 -10.14 4.99
N MET A 300 -7.79 -9.64 4.11
CA MET A 300 -6.95 -8.47 4.42
C MET A 300 -7.75 -7.18 4.62
N MET A 301 -8.89 -7.02 3.95
CA MET A 301 -9.74 -5.81 4.09
C MET A 301 -10.19 -5.59 5.54
N PRO A 302 -10.86 -6.53 6.21
CA PRO A 302 -11.26 -6.37 7.60
C PRO A 302 -10.06 -6.42 8.57
N GLY A 303 -8.95 -7.07 8.19
CA GLY A 303 -7.78 -7.23 9.03
C GLY A 303 -7.23 -5.91 9.57
N GLY A 304 -7.10 -4.90 8.72
CA GLY A 304 -6.65 -3.57 9.13
C GLY A 304 -7.61 -2.91 10.12
N ILE A 305 -8.92 -3.01 9.87
CA ILE A 305 -9.97 -2.46 10.74
C ILE A 305 -9.96 -3.15 12.10
N VAL A 306 -9.95 -4.48 12.11
CA VAL A 306 -9.94 -5.28 13.34
C VAL A 306 -8.68 -5.01 14.16
N CYS A 307 -7.51 -5.00 13.53
CA CYS A 307 -6.25 -4.73 14.20
C CYS A 307 -6.21 -3.31 14.79
N GLY A 308 -6.68 -2.31 14.06
CA GLY A 308 -6.79 -0.93 14.53
C GLY A 308 -7.75 -0.82 15.73
N TRP A 309 -8.95 -1.36 15.59
CA TRP A 309 -9.96 -1.37 16.64
C TRP A 309 -9.47 -2.07 17.93
N VAL A 310 -8.88 -3.25 17.79
CA VAL A 310 -8.29 -3.97 18.93
C VAL A 310 -7.17 -3.15 19.57
N SER A 311 -6.31 -2.50 18.76
CA SER A 311 -5.26 -1.63 19.28
C SER A 311 -5.81 -0.46 20.11
N ASP A 312 -6.89 0.17 19.64
CA ASP A 312 -7.53 1.28 20.34
C ASP A 312 -8.19 0.81 21.64
N LEU A 313 -8.82 -0.38 21.67
CA LEU A 313 -9.34 -1.01 22.89
C LEU A 313 -8.25 -1.25 23.94
N TYR A 314 -7.04 -1.59 23.51
CA TYR A 314 -5.87 -1.78 24.37
C TYR A 314 -5.06 -0.49 24.58
N HIS A 315 -5.70 0.67 24.55
CA HIS A 315 -5.10 1.97 24.84
C HIS A 315 -3.91 2.32 23.92
N GLY A 316 -3.99 1.96 22.64
CA GLY A 316 -2.95 2.27 21.66
C GLY A 316 -1.69 1.38 21.74
N ARG A 317 -1.75 0.23 22.41
CA ARG A 317 -0.65 -0.75 22.48
C ARG A 317 -0.47 -1.48 21.13
N ARG A 318 -0.01 -0.74 20.13
CA ARG A 318 0.03 -1.21 18.73
C ARG A 318 1.01 -2.37 18.53
N ALA A 319 2.18 -2.32 19.17
CA ALA A 319 3.19 -3.39 19.05
C ALA A 319 2.71 -4.71 19.64
N CYS A 320 2.02 -4.67 20.79
CA CYS A 320 1.44 -5.86 21.42
C CYS A 320 0.37 -6.51 20.53
N VAL A 321 -0.50 -5.70 19.93
CA VAL A 321 -1.57 -6.21 19.05
C VAL A 321 -0.98 -6.81 17.76
N ILE A 322 0.00 -6.13 17.14
CA ILE A 322 0.73 -6.67 15.98
C ILE A 322 1.37 -8.01 16.32
N ALA A 323 2.07 -8.10 17.48
CA ALA A 323 2.70 -9.33 17.94
C ALA A 323 1.68 -10.45 18.15
N THR A 324 0.49 -10.15 18.65
CA THR A 324 -0.60 -11.12 18.82
C THR A 324 -1.07 -11.66 17.48
N PHE A 325 -1.33 -10.80 16.50
CA PHE A 325 -1.73 -11.21 15.15
C PHE A 325 -0.68 -12.09 14.48
N MET A 326 0.60 -11.69 14.57
CA MET A 326 1.72 -12.47 14.05
C MET A 326 1.95 -13.77 14.82
N GLY A 327 1.74 -13.78 16.14
CA GLY A 327 1.79 -14.97 16.97
C GLY A 327 0.74 -16.01 16.58
N ILE A 328 -0.50 -15.58 16.27
CA ILE A 328 -1.57 -16.46 15.79
C ILE A 328 -1.28 -16.94 14.35
N LEU A 329 -0.61 -16.13 13.54
CA LEU A 329 -0.24 -16.50 12.18
C LEU A 329 0.74 -17.70 12.16
N CYS A 330 1.70 -17.78 13.08
CA CYS A 330 2.69 -18.85 13.09
C CYS A 330 2.10 -20.27 13.14
N PRO A 331 1.20 -20.64 14.09
CA PRO A 331 0.56 -21.95 14.08
C PRO A 331 -0.32 -22.19 12.85
N LEU A 332 -0.92 -21.14 12.29
CA LEU A 332 -1.68 -21.25 11.04
C LEU A 332 -0.77 -21.60 9.85
N LEU A 333 0.38 -20.95 9.70
CA LEU A 333 1.37 -21.28 8.67
C LEU A 333 1.92 -22.70 8.87
N LEU A 334 2.11 -23.13 10.13
CA LEU A 334 2.54 -24.49 10.45
C LEU A 334 1.47 -25.53 10.06
N LEU A 335 0.19 -25.21 10.25
CA LEU A 335 -0.92 -26.05 9.80
C LEU A 335 -0.89 -26.20 8.27
N PHE A 336 -0.65 -25.13 7.51
CA PHE A 336 -0.49 -25.20 6.05
C PHE A 336 0.75 -26.02 5.66
N ALA A 337 1.86 -25.93 6.39
CA ALA A 337 3.07 -26.69 6.11
C ALA A 337 2.85 -28.21 6.20
N TRP A 338 1.97 -28.69 7.07
CA TRP A 338 1.78 -30.11 7.33
C TRP A 338 0.51 -30.69 6.74
N TYR A 339 -0.55 -29.94 6.62
CA TYR A 339 -1.90 -30.45 6.35
C TYR A 339 -2.55 -29.86 5.10
N MET A 340 -1.86 -28.99 4.33
CA MET A 340 -2.45 -28.33 3.17
C MET A 340 -3.10 -29.33 2.20
N ASP A 341 -2.47 -30.51 2.00
CA ASP A 341 -2.93 -31.55 1.10
C ASP A 341 -4.18 -32.32 1.61
N THR A 342 -4.49 -32.19 2.90
CA THR A 342 -5.56 -32.96 3.58
C THR A 342 -6.67 -32.08 4.12
N ILE A 343 -6.50 -30.76 4.12
CA ILE A 343 -7.52 -29.82 4.61
C ILE A 343 -8.74 -29.87 3.70
N PRO A 344 -9.97 -30.07 4.24
CA PRO A 344 -11.19 -29.94 3.46
C PRO A 344 -11.30 -28.55 2.81
N VAL A 345 -11.77 -28.50 1.56
CA VAL A 345 -11.81 -27.26 0.77
C VAL A 345 -12.49 -26.11 1.51
N ILE A 346 -13.63 -26.33 2.14
CA ILE A 346 -14.36 -25.30 2.89
C ILE A 346 -13.49 -24.73 4.03
N VAL A 347 -12.77 -25.59 4.74
CA VAL A 347 -11.87 -25.18 5.81
C VAL A 347 -10.69 -24.39 5.24
N LEU A 348 -10.12 -24.81 4.12
CA LEU A 348 -9.06 -24.10 3.40
C LEU A 348 -9.50 -22.68 3.05
N LEU A 349 -10.71 -22.49 2.50
CA LEU A 349 -11.25 -21.18 2.13
C LEU A 349 -11.33 -20.24 3.35
N ILE A 350 -11.85 -20.74 4.48
CA ILE A 350 -11.95 -19.97 5.73
C ILE A 350 -10.56 -19.63 6.28
N LEU A 351 -9.64 -20.58 6.28
CA LEU A 351 -8.27 -20.37 6.77
C LEU A 351 -7.48 -19.38 5.91
N LEU A 352 -7.68 -19.36 4.58
CA LEU A 352 -7.07 -18.38 3.70
C LEU A 352 -7.58 -16.96 3.99
N ALA A 353 -8.88 -16.79 4.18
CA ALA A 353 -9.43 -15.48 4.56
C ALA A 353 -8.93 -15.06 5.96
N PHE A 354 -8.87 -15.98 6.92
CA PHE A 354 -8.34 -15.71 8.25
C PHE A 354 -6.85 -15.36 8.22
N MET A 355 -6.04 -16.07 7.42
CA MET A 355 -4.63 -15.73 7.17
C MET A 355 -4.51 -14.31 6.61
N GLY A 356 -5.35 -13.95 5.63
CA GLY A 356 -5.42 -12.59 5.09
C GLY A 356 -5.68 -11.55 6.18
N CYS A 357 -6.63 -11.81 7.07
CA CYS A 357 -6.94 -10.93 8.20
C CYS A 357 -5.72 -10.74 9.13
N LEU A 358 -5.04 -11.82 9.48
CA LEU A 358 -3.86 -11.79 10.35
C LEU A 358 -2.69 -11.04 9.74
N VAL A 359 -2.47 -11.15 8.44
CA VAL A 359 -1.39 -10.45 7.73
C VAL A 359 -1.77 -9.01 7.41
N GLY A 360 -3.01 -8.77 6.97
CA GLY A 360 -3.53 -7.46 6.59
C GLY A 360 -3.57 -6.47 7.75
N GLY A 361 -3.89 -6.94 8.96
CA GLY A 361 -3.91 -6.13 10.17
C GLY A 361 -2.61 -5.37 10.42
N PRO A 362 -1.52 -6.08 10.71
CA PRO A 362 -0.20 -5.48 10.89
C PRO A 362 0.29 -4.69 9.67
N ASN A 363 0.05 -5.18 8.46
CA ASN A 363 0.48 -4.48 7.24
C ASN A 363 -0.16 -3.08 7.11
N ASN A 364 -1.44 -2.96 7.41
CA ASN A 364 -2.15 -1.68 7.32
C ASN A 364 -1.84 -0.77 8.51
N ILE A 365 -1.82 -1.28 9.75
CA ILE A 365 -1.62 -0.44 10.93
C ILE A 365 -0.20 0.14 11.01
N ILE A 366 0.82 -0.60 10.57
CA ILE A 366 2.21 -0.11 10.57
C ILE A 366 2.38 1.04 9.57
N THR A 367 1.81 0.93 8.38
CA THR A 367 1.93 1.96 7.33
C THR A 367 0.98 3.14 7.51
N SER A 368 0.07 3.09 8.49
CA SER A 368 -0.88 4.17 8.78
C SER A 368 -0.70 4.71 10.19
N ALA A 369 -1.34 4.11 11.18
CA ALA A 369 -1.39 4.63 12.54
C ALA A 369 -0.02 4.64 13.23
N VAL A 370 0.79 3.57 13.08
CA VAL A 370 2.15 3.53 13.66
C VAL A 370 3.06 4.57 12.98
N ALA A 371 2.99 4.70 11.66
CA ALA A 371 3.76 5.70 10.95
C ALA A 371 3.38 7.13 11.36
N ALA A 372 2.09 7.39 11.62
CA ALA A 372 1.61 8.66 12.14
C ALA A 372 2.13 8.92 13.57
N ASP A 373 2.01 7.92 14.47
CA ASP A 373 2.50 8.02 15.84
C ASP A 373 4.03 8.29 15.88
N LEU A 374 4.80 7.69 14.96
CA LEU A 374 6.25 7.92 14.85
C LEU A 374 6.59 9.31 14.26
N ALA A 375 5.73 9.82 13.38
CA ALA A 375 5.90 11.15 12.80
C ALA A 375 5.49 12.28 13.76
N ASP A 376 4.76 11.98 14.82
CA ASP A 376 4.36 12.92 15.88
C ASP A 376 5.37 12.98 17.04
N ASP A 377 6.59 12.42 16.87
CA ASP A 377 7.65 12.43 17.87
C ASP A 377 7.96 13.86 18.34
N PRO A 378 8.08 14.11 19.66
CA PRO A 378 8.36 15.44 20.20
C PRO A 378 9.62 16.11 19.65
N SER A 379 10.61 15.35 19.18
CA SER A 379 11.86 15.88 18.61
C SER A 379 11.67 16.59 17.26
N ILE A 380 10.52 16.38 16.61
CA ILE A 380 10.18 16.96 15.30
C ILE A 380 8.87 17.73 15.32
N GLN A 381 8.45 18.22 16.51
CA GLN A 381 7.20 18.96 16.68
C GLN A 381 7.06 20.12 15.68
N GLY A 382 5.88 20.18 15.04
CA GLY A 382 5.54 21.20 14.04
C GLY A 382 5.89 20.84 12.60
N ASN A 383 6.44 19.65 12.33
CA ASN A 383 6.78 19.22 10.97
C ASN A 383 5.76 18.26 10.36
N ASN A 384 4.67 18.81 9.84
CA ASN A 384 3.61 18.04 9.16
C ASN A 384 4.09 17.24 7.91
N LYS A 385 5.33 17.47 7.46
CA LYS A 385 5.94 16.77 6.31
C LYS A 385 6.73 15.51 6.73
N ALA A 386 6.84 15.22 8.04
CA ALA A 386 7.55 14.04 8.53
C ALA A 386 6.84 12.73 8.22
N LEU A 387 5.50 12.72 8.24
CA LEU A 387 4.68 11.52 8.00
C LEU A 387 5.00 10.85 6.66
N GLY A 388 5.09 11.62 5.57
CA GLY A 388 5.41 11.10 4.25
C GLY A 388 6.78 10.42 4.20
N THR A 389 7.78 11.04 4.83
CA THR A 389 9.15 10.51 4.88
C THR A 389 9.23 9.24 5.74
N VAL A 390 8.61 9.22 6.92
CA VAL A 390 8.56 8.05 7.82
C VAL A 390 7.82 6.88 7.15
N THR A 391 6.65 7.14 6.56
CA THR A 391 5.90 6.13 5.81
C THR A 391 6.71 5.60 4.62
N GLY A 392 7.41 6.48 3.91
CA GLY A 392 8.29 6.12 2.79
C GLY A 392 9.43 5.21 3.22
N ILE A 393 10.07 5.49 4.35
CA ILE A 393 11.14 4.66 4.93
C ILE A 393 10.60 3.27 5.27
N ILE A 394 9.49 3.18 6.00
CA ILE A 394 8.87 1.91 6.41
C ILE A 394 8.49 1.10 5.17
N ASN A 395 7.78 1.72 4.23
CA ASN A 395 7.28 1.04 3.04
C ASN A 395 8.39 0.63 2.07
N GLY A 396 9.39 1.49 1.87
CA GLY A 396 10.56 1.23 1.04
C GLY A 396 11.40 0.07 1.59
N SER A 397 11.76 0.12 2.88
CA SER A 397 12.49 -0.96 3.56
C SER A 397 11.72 -2.30 3.46
N GLY A 398 10.39 -2.24 3.62
CA GLY A 398 9.53 -3.40 3.43
C GLY A 398 9.63 -3.99 2.03
N SER A 399 9.64 -3.15 1.00
CA SER A 399 9.71 -3.60 -0.39
C SER A 399 11.07 -4.23 -0.74
N VAL A 400 12.17 -3.67 -0.21
CA VAL A 400 13.51 -4.26 -0.38
C VAL A 400 13.58 -5.65 0.24
N THR A 401 13.12 -5.81 1.49
CA THR A 401 13.13 -7.11 2.18
C THR A 401 12.26 -8.13 1.45
N ALA A 402 11.07 -7.71 0.98
CA ALA A 402 10.19 -8.57 0.20
C ALA A 402 10.84 -9.01 -1.13
N ALA A 403 11.60 -8.14 -1.79
CA ALA A 403 12.31 -8.48 -3.02
C ALA A 403 13.34 -9.61 -2.81
N PHE A 404 14.14 -9.52 -1.75
CA PHE A 404 15.06 -10.61 -1.39
C PHE A 404 14.32 -11.91 -1.06
N GLY A 405 13.20 -11.81 -0.34
CA GLY A 405 12.38 -12.97 -0.02
C GLY A 405 11.84 -13.69 -1.25
N GLN A 406 11.45 -12.96 -2.29
CA GLN A 406 10.97 -13.57 -3.53
C GLN A 406 12.06 -14.41 -4.23
N LEU A 407 13.34 -14.09 -4.10
CA LEU A 407 14.44 -14.92 -4.62
C LEU A 407 14.64 -16.21 -3.83
N ALA A 408 14.38 -16.19 -2.53
CA ALA A 408 14.54 -17.36 -1.67
C ALA A 408 13.45 -18.42 -1.92
N ILE A 409 12.21 -18.00 -2.21
CA ILE A 409 11.06 -18.90 -2.31
C ILE A 409 11.23 -20.03 -3.33
N PRO A 410 11.65 -19.79 -4.60
CA PRO A 410 11.84 -20.85 -5.56
C PRO A 410 12.94 -21.84 -5.16
N ILE A 411 14.01 -21.35 -4.53
CA ILE A 411 15.11 -22.20 -4.03
C ILE A 411 14.59 -23.15 -2.97
N LEU A 412 13.83 -22.62 -2.02
CA LEU A 412 13.23 -23.42 -0.94
C LEU A 412 12.19 -24.40 -1.48
N PHE A 413 11.45 -24.02 -2.50
CA PHE A 413 10.50 -24.92 -3.18
C PHE A 413 11.23 -26.08 -3.87
N GLU A 414 12.32 -25.81 -4.62
CA GLU A 414 13.10 -26.88 -5.28
C GLU A 414 13.74 -27.84 -4.25
N TRP A 415 14.24 -27.32 -3.13
CA TRP A 415 14.73 -28.17 -2.05
C TRP A 415 13.60 -29.04 -1.46
N GLY A 416 12.43 -28.44 -1.18
CA GLY A 416 11.29 -29.20 -0.66
C GLY A 416 10.77 -30.23 -1.65
N LYS A 417 10.85 -29.95 -2.96
CA LYS A 417 10.51 -30.90 -4.02
C LYS A 417 11.51 -32.06 -4.06
N ALA A 418 12.79 -31.78 -3.94
CA ALA A 418 13.84 -32.82 -3.90
C ALA A 418 13.65 -33.75 -2.69
N ASP A 419 13.22 -33.22 -1.55
CA ASP A 419 12.96 -33.98 -0.32
C ASP A 419 11.54 -34.58 -0.25
N GLY A 420 10.72 -34.40 -1.29
CA GLY A 420 9.35 -34.93 -1.35
C GLY A 420 8.35 -34.21 -0.43
N VAL A 421 8.68 -32.99 0.03
CA VAL A 421 7.84 -32.21 0.97
C VAL A 421 7.24 -30.93 0.34
N GLY A 422 7.43 -30.73 -0.95
CA GLY A 422 6.81 -29.63 -1.73
C GLY A 422 7.06 -28.25 -1.15
N TYR A 423 6.01 -27.48 -0.88
CA TYR A 423 6.10 -26.11 -0.35
C TYR A 423 6.42 -26.02 1.15
N ARG A 424 6.66 -27.12 1.86
CA ARG A 424 6.84 -27.12 3.33
C ARG A 424 7.96 -26.21 3.79
N TYR A 425 9.10 -26.18 3.08
CA TYR A 425 10.22 -25.30 3.41
C TYR A 425 9.89 -23.81 3.20
N VAL A 426 9.04 -23.49 2.25
CA VAL A 426 8.54 -22.12 2.06
C VAL A 426 7.70 -21.70 3.27
N TRP A 427 6.80 -22.55 3.76
CA TRP A 427 6.00 -22.25 4.97
C TRP A 427 6.90 -22.05 6.20
N TYR A 428 7.91 -22.88 6.41
CA TYR A 428 8.87 -22.70 7.51
C TYR A 428 9.64 -21.39 7.40
N PHE A 429 10.03 -21.00 6.20
CA PHE A 429 10.67 -19.71 5.95
C PHE A 429 9.77 -18.54 6.32
N LEU A 430 8.48 -18.59 5.97
CA LEU A 430 7.52 -17.56 6.32
C LEU A 430 7.28 -17.49 7.84
N ILE A 431 7.27 -18.61 8.54
CA ILE A 431 7.23 -18.65 10.01
C ILE A 431 8.48 -17.97 10.59
N ALA A 432 9.66 -18.32 10.10
CA ALA A 432 10.92 -17.72 10.55
C ALA A 432 10.92 -16.19 10.32
N CYS A 433 10.43 -15.72 9.18
CA CYS A 433 10.27 -14.30 8.89
C CYS A 433 9.28 -13.64 9.87
N THR A 434 8.15 -14.29 10.16
CA THR A 434 7.14 -13.77 11.09
C THR A 434 7.73 -13.63 12.51
N ILE A 435 8.47 -14.63 12.98
CA ILE A 435 9.16 -14.60 14.28
C ILE A 435 10.24 -13.51 14.29
N ALA A 436 11.08 -13.43 13.25
CA ALA A 436 12.14 -12.42 13.15
C ALA A 436 11.58 -10.99 13.19
N GLY A 437 10.53 -10.71 12.40
CA GLY A 437 9.86 -9.40 12.42
C GLY A 437 9.28 -9.06 13.79
N THR A 438 8.62 -10.01 14.45
CA THR A 438 8.06 -9.80 15.79
C THR A 438 9.15 -9.58 16.83
N SER A 439 10.27 -10.32 16.74
CA SER A 439 11.41 -10.18 17.64
C SER A 439 12.09 -8.82 17.56
N LEU A 440 12.14 -8.21 16.36
CA LEU A 440 12.66 -6.85 16.17
C LEU A 440 11.83 -5.77 16.89
N MET A 441 10.59 -6.08 17.23
CA MET A 441 9.70 -5.19 17.99
C MET A 441 9.70 -5.49 19.51
N SER A 442 10.49 -6.46 19.99
CA SER A 442 10.47 -6.93 21.39
C SER A 442 10.66 -5.80 22.41
N GLY A 443 11.58 -4.86 22.13
CA GLY A 443 11.80 -3.72 23.01
C GLY A 443 10.58 -2.79 23.11
N ARG A 444 9.83 -2.61 22.01
CA ARG A 444 8.60 -1.83 22.02
C ARG A 444 7.47 -2.58 22.71
N ILE A 445 7.34 -3.88 22.43
CA ILE A 445 6.36 -4.76 23.09
C ILE A 445 6.58 -4.74 24.61
N TYR A 446 7.83 -4.83 25.05
CA TYR A 446 8.17 -4.78 26.47
C TYR A 446 7.74 -3.46 27.12
N LYS A 447 8.04 -2.30 26.47
CA LYS A 447 7.63 -0.98 26.97
C LYS A 447 6.10 -0.82 27.01
N GLU A 448 5.36 -1.39 26.07
CA GLU A 448 3.91 -1.33 26.05
C GLU A 448 3.27 -2.25 27.11
N LEU A 449 3.93 -3.37 27.47
CA LEU A 449 3.46 -4.27 28.52
C LEU A 449 3.79 -3.74 29.93
N TYR A 450 4.96 -3.13 30.08
CA TYR A 450 5.47 -2.63 31.36
C TYR A 450 5.79 -1.13 31.27
N PRO A 451 4.76 -0.26 31.20
CA PRO A 451 4.99 1.19 31.16
C PRO A 451 5.59 1.64 32.50
N ASN A 452 6.73 2.37 32.44
CA ASN A 452 7.33 2.99 33.61
C ASN A 452 6.40 4.10 34.15
N GLU A 453 6.12 4.08 35.45
CA GLU A 453 5.07 4.88 36.07
C GLU A 453 5.22 6.40 35.94
N GLU A 454 6.42 6.92 35.65
CA GLU A 454 6.68 8.35 35.65
C GLU A 454 6.67 9.04 34.28
N ASN A 455 6.94 8.33 33.17
CA ASN A 455 7.08 8.96 31.84
C ASN A 455 6.22 8.37 30.70
N ASP A 456 5.60 7.19 30.90
CA ASP A 456 5.03 6.43 29.78
C ASP A 456 3.50 6.22 29.89
N ARG A 457 2.80 6.89 30.83
CA ARG A 457 1.34 6.75 31.00
C ARG A 457 0.50 7.48 29.94
N GLN A 458 1.14 8.22 29.04
CA GLN A 458 0.43 8.82 27.92
C GLN A 458 0.57 7.92 26.68
N PRO A 459 -0.51 7.39 26.10
CA PRO A 459 -0.45 6.81 24.75
C PRO A 459 0.11 7.88 23.81
N LEU A 460 0.89 7.46 22.81
CA LEU A 460 1.45 8.38 21.81
C LEU A 460 0.38 9.31 21.20
N SER A 461 -0.86 8.80 21.08
CA SER A 461 -2.05 9.58 20.67
C SER A 461 -2.54 10.61 21.72
N ALA A 462 -2.22 10.44 23.02
CA ALA A 462 -2.65 11.37 24.07
C ALA A 462 -1.63 12.52 24.29
N GLN A 463 -0.38 12.36 23.88
CA GLN A 463 0.60 13.45 23.88
C GLN A 463 0.23 14.55 22.87
N GLY A 464 -0.47 14.20 21.77
CA GLY A 464 -1.05 15.18 20.84
C GLY A 464 -2.33 15.86 21.35
N ALA A 465 -3.09 15.22 22.23
CA ALA A 465 -4.34 15.78 22.76
C ALA A 465 -4.12 16.88 23.83
N GLY A 466 -2.94 16.95 24.44
CA GLY A 466 -2.62 17.97 25.43
C GLY A 466 -2.56 19.40 24.89
N HIS A 467 -2.43 19.59 23.58
CA HIS A 467 -2.39 20.91 22.95
C HIS A 467 -3.77 21.45 22.52
N TYR A 468 -4.88 20.69 22.71
CA TYR A 468 -6.24 21.12 22.42
C TYR A 468 -7.00 21.73 23.62
N ARG A 469 -6.32 22.02 24.73
CA ARG A 469 -6.91 22.77 25.87
C ARG A 469 -6.90 24.29 25.67
N GLY A 470 -7.07 24.80 24.47
CA GLY A 470 -7.09 26.21 24.14
C GLY A 470 -8.45 26.77 23.71
N TYR A 471 -9.52 25.99 23.68
CA TYR A 471 -10.87 26.51 23.51
C TYR A 471 -11.64 26.42 24.84
N GLN A 472 -11.38 27.36 25.75
CA GLN A 472 -12.37 27.70 26.75
C GLN A 472 -13.59 28.21 26.00
N ALA A 473 -14.75 27.56 26.23
CA ALA A 473 -16.05 28.08 25.83
C ALA A 473 -16.16 29.49 26.39
N VAL A 474 -16.34 30.47 25.52
CA VAL A 474 -16.73 31.82 25.92
C VAL A 474 -18.09 31.68 26.64
N PRO A 475 -18.25 32.09 27.92
CA PRO A 475 -19.55 32.05 28.59
C PRO A 475 -20.50 32.95 27.84
N THR A 476 -21.62 32.42 27.40
CA THR A 476 -22.74 33.20 26.87
C THR A 476 -23.21 34.16 27.96
N GLN A 477 -23.43 35.43 27.59
CA GLN A 477 -23.89 36.53 28.47
C GLN A 477 -25.36 36.36 28.88
N GLU A 478 -25.77 35.24 29.42
CA GLU A 478 -27.16 35.05 29.92
C GLU A 478 -27.24 34.48 31.36
N GLU A 479 -26.22 34.63 32.17
CA GLU A 479 -26.34 34.38 33.60
C GLU A 479 -25.78 35.55 34.42
N LYS A 480 -26.38 36.72 34.27
CA LYS A 480 -26.36 37.80 35.26
C LYS A 480 -27.67 38.58 35.11
N ALA A 481 -28.73 38.09 35.71
CA ALA A 481 -29.85 38.87 36.24
C ALA A 481 -30.38 38.18 37.49
#